data_5ef3dc93920b763f6ad81848f02b1e6a
#
_entry.id   5ef3dc93920b763f6ad81848f02b1e6a
#
_cell.length_a   1.000
_cell.length_b   1.000
_cell.length_c   1.000
_cell.angle_alpha   90.00
_cell.angle_beta   90.00
_cell.angle_gamma   90.00
#
_symmetry.space_group_name_H-M   'P 1'
#
loop_
_entity.id
_entity.type
_entity.pdbx_description
1 polymer ?
#
loop_
_entity_poly.entity_id
_entity_poly.type
_entity_poly.pdbx_seq_one_letter_code
_entity_poly.pdbx_strand_id
1 'polypeptide(L)'
;FPVPETPLDADSIELLCKHLGKYWRTLGRELGFSNGQLDSINADYHVDGQQEVIHQMLRQWKENRGMAAKTSVIGHALIQIGRPGTASMLCTAPKKTVY
;
A
#
# COMPACT_ATOMS: atom_id res chain seq x y z
N PHE A 1 -10.48 -14.46 3.73
CA PHE A 1 -10.22 -14.81 2.35
C PHE A 1 -8.72 -14.86 2.07
N PRO A 2 -8.31 -15.66 1.08
CA PRO A 2 -6.88 -15.80 0.81
C PRO A 2 -6.29 -14.55 0.20
N VAL A 3 -5.20 -14.05 0.79
CA VAL A 3 -4.45 -12.92 0.24
C VAL A 3 -3.15 -13.49 -0.34
N PRO A 4 -2.75 -13.07 -1.55
CA PRO A 4 -1.55 -13.60 -2.17
C PRO A 4 -0.29 -13.38 -1.32
N GLU A 5 0.53 -14.41 -1.22
CA GLU A 5 1.82 -14.36 -0.53
C GLU A 5 2.95 -13.89 -1.45
N THR A 6 2.59 -13.26 -2.56
CA THR A 6 3.55 -12.73 -3.52
C THR A 6 4.08 -11.38 -3.06
N PRO A 7 5.28 -10.98 -3.49
CA PRO A 7 5.77 -9.64 -3.22
C PRO A 7 4.82 -8.58 -3.77
N LEU A 8 4.74 -7.44 -3.08
CA LEU A 8 3.92 -6.34 -3.52
C LEU A 8 4.45 -5.82 -4.86
N ASP A 9 3.64 -5.88 -5.90
CA ASP A 9 4.03 -5.49 -7.25
C ASP A 9 3.53 -4.08 -7.61
N ALA A 10 3.97 -3.59 -8.77
CA ALA A 10 3.61 -2.25 -9.22
C ALA A 10 2.10 -2.09 -9.46
N ASP A 11 1.45 -3.14 -9.94
CA ASP A 11 0.00 -3.10 -10.18
C ASP A 11 -0.78 -2.96 -8.88
N SER A 12 -0.35 -3.68 -7.83
CA SER A 12 -0.97 -3.58 -6.50
C SER A 12 -0.74 -2.20 -5.89
N ILE A 13 0.46 -1.65 -6.04
CA ILE A 13 0.78 -0.31 -5.55
C ILE A 13 -0.11 0.72 -6.25
N GLU A 14 -0.26 0.62 -7.56
CA GLU A 14 -1.10 1.53 -8.34
C GLU A 14 -2.57 1.45 -7.90
N LEU A 15 -3.07 0.24 -7.69
CA LEU A 15 -4.43 0.03 -7.20
C LEU A 15 -4.63 0.74 -5.85
N LEU A 16 -3.70 0.57 -4.93
CA LEU A 16 -3.77 1.21 -3.61
C LEU A 16 -3.73 2.74 -3.74
N CYS A 17 -2.88 3.26 -4.61
CA CYS A 17 -2.81 4.70 -4.85
C CYS A 17 -4.14 5.28 -5.31
N LYS A 18 -4.90 4.53 -6.09
CA LYS A 18 -6.21 4.98 -6.59
C LYS A 18 -7.31 4.86 -5.56
N HIS A 19 -7.28 3.85 -4.70
CA HIS A 19 -8.41 3.49 -3.86
C HIS A 19 -8.23 3.76 -2.37
N LEU A 20 -7.01 4.02 -1.92
CA LEU A 20 -6.75 4.22 -0.49
C LEU A 20 -7.19 5.60 0.01
N GLY A 21 -6.98 6.64 -0.79
CA GLY A 21 -7.41 7.99 -0.47
C GLY A 21 -6.89 8.48 0.88
N LYS A 22 -7.75 9.07 1.68
CA LYS A 22 -7.39 9.64 2.98
C LYS A 22 -6.92 8.63 4.01
N TYR A 23 -7.12 7.34 3.77
CA TYR A 23 -6.74 6.28 4.70
C TYR A 23 -5.27 5.89 4.61
N TRP A 24 -4.50 6.56 3.76
CA TRP A 24 -3.10 6.23 3.55
C TRP A 24 -2.26 6.37 4.83
N ARG A 25 -2.55 7.37 5.66
CA ARG A 25 -1.84 7.55 6.94
C ARG A 25 -2.17 6.42 7.90
N THR A 26 -3.43 6.03 7.95
CA THR A 26 -3.86 4.93 8.82
C THR A 26 -3.16 3.64 8.42
N LEU A 27 -3.11 3.35 7.13
CA LEU A 27 -2.39 2.20 6.63
C LEU A 27 -0.89 2.30 6.93
N GLY A 28 -0.30 3.46 6.74
CA GLY A 28 1.12 3.67 7.00
C GLY A 28 1.48 3.37 8.45
N ARG A 29 0.67 3.82 9.40
CA ARG A 29 0.90 3.51 10.80
C ARG A 29 0.76 2.01 11.08
N GLU A 30 -0.20 1.36 10.48
CA GLU A 30 -0.36 -0.08 10.61
C GLU A 30 0.84 -0.85 10.04
N LEU A 31 1.48 -0.29 9.02
CA LEU A 31 2.68 -0.88 8.42
C LEU A 31 3.97 -0.56 9.20
N GLY A 32 3.88 0.24 10.25
CA GLY A 32 5.01 0.52 11.12
C GLY A 32 5.65 1.89 10.94
N PHE A 33 5.10 2.75 10.08
CA PHE A 33 5.59 4.11 9.95
C PHE A 33 5.17 4.97 11.14
N SER A 34 6.07 5.83 11.60
CA SER A 34 5.72 6.85 12.59
C SER A 34 5.01 8.03 11.91
N ASN A 35 4.31 8.84 12.70
CA ASN A 35 3.69 10.06 12.18
C ASN A 35 4.72 10.99 11.55
N GLY A 36 5.91 11.11 12.15
CA GLY A 36 6.98 11.93 11.60
C GLY A 36 7.44 11.44 10.24
N GLN A 37 7.55 10.14 10.06
CA GLN A 37 7.92 9.56 8.76
C GLN A 37 6.85 9.84 7.70
N LEU A 38 5.58 9.68 8.06
CA LEU A 38 4.47 9.98 7.15
C LEU A 38 4.41 11.46 6.80
N ASP A 39 4.65 12.34 7.77
CA ASP A 39 4.70 13.78 7.54
C ASP A 39 5.83 14.15 6.57
N SER A 40 6.99 13.53 6.72
CA SER A 40 8.13 13.75 5.83
C SER A 40 7.82 13.33 4.40
N ILE A 41 7.19 12.17 4.24
CA ILE A 41 6.80 11.69 2.90
C ILE A 41 5.80 12.66 2.28
N ASN A 42 4.81 13.11 3.06
CA ASN A 42 3.82 14.06 2.57
C ASN A 42 4.47 15.38 2.18
N ALA A 43 5.38 15.90 3.00
CA ALA A 43 6.06 17.17 2.73
C ALA A 43 6.88 17.10 1.43
N ASP A 44 7.50 15.95 1.18
CA ASP A 44 8.38 15.78 0.01
C ASP A 44 7.60 15.62 -1.29
N TYR A 45 6.43 14.99 -1.25
CA TYR A 45 5.73 14.55 -2.47
C TYR A 45 4.33 15.10 -2.65
N HIS A 46 3.77 15.88 -1.70
CA HIS A 46 2.39 16.34 -1.81
C HIS A 46 2.15 17.22 -3.03
N VAL A 47 3.16 17.94 -3.52
CA VAL A 47 3.02 18.78 -4.72
C VAL A 47 2.73 17.96 -5.96
N ASP A 48 3.11 16.69 -5.96
CA ASP A 48 2.85 15.77 -7.08
C ASP A 48 1.52 15.03 -6.92
N GLY A 49 0.78 15.32 -5.86
CA GLY A 49 -0.53 14.73 -5.61
C GLY A 49 -0.51 13.61 -4.59
N GLN A 50 -1.70 13.33 -4.04
CA GLN A 50 -1.85 12.32 -2.99
C GLN A 50 -1.45 10.93 -3.46
N GLN A 51 -1.71 10.59 -4.71
CA GLN A 51 -1.35 9.28 -5.24
C GLN A 51 0.17 9.08 -5.20
N GLU A 52 0.93 10.12 -5.49
CA GLU A 52 2.38 10.04 -5.41
C GLU A 52 2.86 9.86 -3.97
N VAL A 53 2.23 10.54 -3.02
CA VAL A 53 2.54 10.36 -1.59
C VAL A 53 2.35 8.89 -1.18
N ILE A 54 1.23 8.30 -1.55
CA ILE A 54 0.93 6.90 -1.26
C ILE A 54 1.94 5.98 -1.94
N HIS A 55 2.24 6.25 -3.19
CA HIS A 55 3.21 5.47 -3.96
C HIS A 55 4.58 5.44 -3.28
N GLN A 56 5.05 6.61 -2.84
CA GLN A 56 6.35 6.70 -2.17
C GLN A 56 6.34 6.03 -0.81
N MET A 57 5.24 6.12 -0.07
CA MET A 57 5.09 5.41 1.20
C MET A 57 5.21 3.89 1.01
N LEU A 58 4.49 3.35 0.05
CA LEU A 58 4.50 1.92 -0.22
C LEU A 58 5.86 1.46 -0.75
N ARG A 59 6.49 2.28 -1.57
CA ARG A 59 7.82 2.00 -2.08
C ARG A 59 8.86 1.93 -0.96
N GLN A 60 8.84 2.89 -0.04
CA GLN A 60 9.74 2.89 1.11
C GLN A 60 9.50 1.68 2.00
N TRP A 61 8.24 1.32 2.22
CA TRP A 61 7.89 0.13 2.97
C TRP A 61 8.48 -1.12 2.32
N LYS A 62 8.34 -1.23 1.01
CA LYS A 62 8.87 -2.36 0.25
C LYS A 62 10.39 -2.44 0.34
N GLU A 63 11.07 -1.30 0.22
CA GLU A 63 12.52 -1.24 0.34
C GLU A 63 13.00 -1.65 1.72
N ASN A 64 12.30 -1.20 2.76
CA ASN A 64 12.66 -1.51 4.15
C ASN A 64 12.42 -2.98 4.50
N ARG A 65 11.39 -3.58 3.94
CA ARG A 65 11.03 -4.96 4.23
C ARG A 65 11.74 -5.97 3.33
N GLY A 66 12.18 -5.55 2.17
CA GLY A 66 12.82 -6.46 1.22
C GLY A 66 11.90 -7.61 0.82
N MET A 67 12.35 -8.84 0.98
CA MET A 67 11.57 -10.02 0.58
C MET A 67 10.34 -10.26 1.45
N ALA A 68 10.27 -9.63 2.62
CA ALA A 68 9.10 -9.75 3.49
C ALA A 68 7.96 -8.79 3.10
N ALA A 69 8.16 -7.96 2.08
CA ALA A 69 7.15 -7.01 1.60
C ALA A 69 6.12 -7.69 0.72
N LYS A 70 5.25 -8.49 1.34
CA LYS A 70 4.28 -9.32 0.62
C LYS A 70 2.90 -8.64 0.58
N THR A 71 2.15 -8.94 -0.47
CA THR A 71 0.78 -8.46 -0.64
C THR A 71 -0.11 -8.86 0.54
N SER A 72 0.11 -10.05 1.10
CA SER A 72 -0.65 -10.52 2.26
C SER A 72 -0.52 -9.60 3.47
N VAL A 73 0.65 -9.02 3.68
CA VAL A 73 0.87 -8.10 4.80
C VAL A 73 0.03 -6.84 4.61
N ILE A 74 0.00 -6.30 3.41
CA ILE A 74 -0.84 -5.14 3.08
C ILE A 74 -2.32 -5.49 3.24
N GLY A 75 -2.74 -6.65 2.75
CA GLY A 75 -4.12 -7.11 2.86
C GLY A 75 -4.58 -7.20 4.31
N HIS A 76 -3.78 -7.80 5.16
CA HIS A 76 -4.09 -7.89 6.59
C HIS A 76 -4.15 -6.52 7.25
N ALA A 77 -3.24 -5.63 6.90
CA ALA A 77 -3.23 -4.26 7.42
C ALA A 77 -4.51 -3.50 7.01
N LEU A 78 -4.96 -3.68 5.78
CA LEU A 78 -6.19 -3.06 5.29
C LEU A 78 -7.42 -3.55 6.06
N ILE A 79 -7.47 -4.84 6.37
CA ILE A 79 -8.54 -5.40 7.19
C ILE A 79 -8.51 -4.79 8.58
N GLN A 80 -7.33 -4.66 9.17
CA GLN A 80 -7.16 -4.10 10.51
C GLN A 80 -7.61 -2.64 10.62
N ILE A 81 -7.41 -1.86 9.56
CA ILE A 81 -7.82 -0.45 9.56
C ILE A 81 -9.28 -0.26 9.13
N GLY A 82 -10.01 -1.34 8.92
CA GLY A 82 -11.42 -1.28 8.55
C GLY A 82 -11.68 -1.09 7.06
N ARG A 83 -10.75 -1.53 6.21
CA ARG A 83 -10.89 -1.42 4.75
C ARG A 83 -10.85 -2.78 4.05
N PRO A 84 -11.72 -3.73 4.46
CA PRO A 84 -11.69 -5.07 3.85
C PRO A 84 -12.04 -5.07 2.36
N GLY A 85 -12.82 -4.09 1.89
CA GLY A 85 -13.13 -3.96 0.46
C GLY A 85 -11.88 -3.72 -0.37
N THR A 86 -10.98 -2.86 0.10
CA THR A 86 -9.71 -2.60 -0.59
C THR A 86 -8.82 -3.84 -0.55
N ALA A 87 -8.80 -4.55 0.57
CA ALA A 87 -8.05 -5.81 0.67
C ALA A 87 -8.59 -6.85 -0.33
N SER A 88 -9.90 -6.94 -0.47
CA SER A 88 -10.54 -7.82 -1.44
C SER A 88 -10.11 -7.47 -2.87
N MET A 89 -10.00 -6.19 -3.18
CA MET A 89 -9.55 -5.74 -4.49
C MET A 89 -8.13 -6.19 -4.80
N LEU A 90 -7.25 -6.21 -3.81
CA LEU A 90 -5.89 -6.74 -3.99
C LEU A 90 -5.89 -8.22 -4.34
N CYS A 91 -6.82 -8.99 -3.77
CA CYS A 91 -6.91 -10.43 -4.02
C CYS A 91 -7.49 -10.74 -5.40
N THR A 92 -8.42 -9.89 -5.88
CA THR A 92 -9.19 -10.17 -7.09
C THR A 92 -8.78 -9.33 -8.28
N ALA A 93 -7.91 -8.33 -8.09
CA ALA A 93 -7.47 -7.47 -9.18
C ALA A 93 -6.80 -8.31 -10.27
N PRO A 94 -7.21 -8.12 -11.54
CA PRO A 94 -6.57 -8.86 -12.63
C PRO A 94 -5.13 -8.41 -12.75
N LYS A 95 -4.23 -9.37 -12.72
CA LYS A 95 -2.83 -9.09 -12.97
C LYS A 95 -2.63 -8.96 -14.48
N LYS A 96 -1.78 -8.02 -14.87
CA LYS A 96 -1.39 -7.92 -16.26
C LYS A 96 -0.58 -9.15 -16.62
N THR A 97 -1.25 -10.11 -17.21
CA THR A 97 -0.60 -11.33 -17.65
C THR A 97 -0.36 -11.22 -19.14
N VAL A 98 0.84 -11.52 -19.55
CA VAL A 98 1.18 -11.62 -20.94
C VAL A 98 1.09 -13.08 -21.33
N TYR A 99 0.26 -13.32 -22.29
CA TYR A 99 0.10 -14.65 -22.86
C TYR A 99 0.81 -14.72 -24.17
#